data_440fe7286dd51b57e8c5de518b696589
#
_entry.id   440fe7286dd51b57e8c5de518b696589
#
_cell.length_a   1.000
_cell.length_b   1.000
_cell.length_c   1.000
_cell.angle_alpha   90.00
_cell.angle_beta   90.00
_cell.angle_gamma   90.00
#
_symmetry.space_group_name_H-M   'P 1'
#
loop_
_entity.id
_entity.type
_entity.pdbx_description
1 polymer ?
#
loop_
_entity_poly.entity_id
_entity_poly.type
_entity_poly.pdbx_seq_one_letter_code
_entity_poly.pdbx_strand_id
1 'polypeptide(L)'
;MPHIPQDVLDRIAALERQIKQLAGRAQIRPALNQVLSGDVVVGEGGQLKVKAATGVEHFRVGHLGTFYTDENGETAREFGTIIRRRDGSIALSIWNGQDATNPQVMRIIDAKGNEIIAENIEQGGLHRPHGAQAWFDIQPGRWPKTESWSWETLQEAHIETEHGKVRIFAQKATVGSGGELRLVINDQEIAKSDGGFDDTYAIPNFEFGALVAVQLQARRTGAAEAVWATFCRVHCVG
;
A
#
# COMPACT_ATOMS: atom_id res chain seq x y z
N MET A 1 -81.59 -2.53 -15.40
CA MET A 1 -80.12 -2.53 -15.22
C MET A 1 -79.82 -1.50 -14.16
N PRO A 2 -79.04 -1.81 -13.14
CA PRO A 2 -78.63 -0.81 -12.15
C PRO A 2 -77.77 0.25 -12.84
N HIS A 3 -78.19 1.52 -12.75
CA HIS A 3 -77.46 2.67 -13.30
C HIS A 3 -76.45 3.12 -12.29
N ILE A 4 -75.15 3.05 -12.63
CA ILE A 4 -74.03 3.58 -11.78
C ILE A 4 -74.09 5.10 -11.91
N PRO A 5 -74.21 5.86 -10.82
CA PRO A 5 -74.14 7.31 -10.87
C PRO A 5 -72.83 7.84 -11.51
N GLN A 6 -72.99 8.87 -12.34
CA GLN A 6 -71.84 9.46 -13.10
C GLN A 6 -70.67 9.94 -12.21
N ASP A 7 -70.99 10.46 -11.02
CA ASP A 7 -70.04 10.92 -10.04
C ASP A 7 -69.10 9.79 -9.55
N VAL A 8 -69.67 8.55 -9.46
CA VAL A 8 -68.83 7.37 -9.07
C VAL A 8 -67.89 6.98 -10.20
N LEU A 9 -68.30 7.05 -11.45
CA LEU A 9 -67.43 6.79 -12.61
C LEU A 9 -66.35 7.82 -12.75
N ASP A 10 -66.62 9.11 -12.49
CA ASP A 10 -65.71 10.18 -12.54
C ASP A 10 -64.61 10.05 -11.41
N ARG A 11 -65.02 9.59 -10.22
CA ARG A 11 -64.10 9.30 -9.11
C ARG A 11 -63.21 8.10 -9.40
N ILE A 12 -63.75 7.03 -10.00
CA ILE A 12 -62.96 5.87 -10.41
C ILE A 12 -61.93 6.28 -11.46
N ALA A 13 -62.32 7.05 -12.48
CA ALA A 13 -61.41 7.53 -13.50
C ALA A 13 -60.31 8.48 -12.93
N ALA A 14 -60.61 9.24 -11.87
CA ALA A 14 -59.63 10.07 -11.16
C ALA A 14 -58.64 9.20 -10.36
N LEU A 15 -59.10 8.19 -9.66
CA LEU A 15 -58.27 7.23 -8.92
C LEU A 15 -57.36 6.43 -9.86
N GLU A 16 -57.87 5.94 -10.98
CA GLU A 16 -57.05 5.26 -11.98
C GLU A 16 -55.92 6.15 -12.53
N ARG A 17 -56.23 7.44 -12.79
CA ARG A 17 -55.19 8.40 -13.19
C ARG A 17 -54.13 8.62 -12.11
N GLN A 18 -54.54 8.73 -10.85
CA GLN A 18 -53.63 8.84 -9.71
C GLN A 18 -52.74 7.59 -9.53
N ILE A 19 -53.35 6.41 -9.66
CA ILE A 19 -52.62 5.13 -9.61
C ILE A 19 -51.59 5.04 -10.74
N LYS A 20 -51.98 5.38 -11.98
CA LYS A 20 -51.04 5.43 -13.11
C LYS A 20 -49.88 6.43 -12.91
N GLN A 21 -50.18 7.60 -12.33
CA GLN A 21 -49.17 8.59 -12.01
C GLN A 21 -48.22 8.10 -10.90
N LEU A 22 -48.74 7.44 -9.87
CA LEU A 22 -47.94 6.85 -8.79
C LEU A 22 -47.10 5.68 -9.32
N ALA A 23 -47.68 4.80 -10.12
CA ALA A 23 -46.95 3.70 -10.75
C ALA A 23 -45.86 4.18 -11.72
N GLY A 24 -46.13 5.23 -12.50
CA GLY A 24 -45.13 5.87 -13.36
C GLY A 24 -43.99 6.52 -12.56
N ARG A 25 -44.30 7.15 -11.44
CA ARG A 25 -43.29 7.71 -10.52
C ARG A 25 -42.49 6.63 -9.80
N ALA A 26 -43.12 5.50 -9.47
CA ALA A 26 -42.39 4.35 -8.85
C ALA A 26 -41.44 3.65 -9.83
N GLN A 27 -41.68 3.75 -11.15
CA GLN A 27 -40.75 3.23 -12.18
C GLN A 27 -39.65 4.20 -12.57
N ILE A 28 -39.78 5.49 -12.23
CA ILE A 28 -38.65 6.43 -12.34
C ILE A 28 -37.70 6.07 -11.23
N ARG A 29 -36.52 5.56 -11.59
CA ARG A 29 -35.43 5.36 -10.63
C ARG A 29 -35.23 6.68 -9.86
N PRO A 30 -35.50 6.72 -8.54
CA PRO A 30 -35.28 7.95 -7.79
C PRO A 30 -33.81 8.30 -7.90
N ALA A 31 -33.52 9.40 -8.60
CA ALA A 31 -32.20 10.00 -8.53
C ALA A 31 -32.04 10.53 -7.09
N LEU A 32 -31.30 9.82 -6.25
CA LEU A 32 -30.86 10.32 -4.96
C LEU A 32 -29.87 11.45 -5.22
N ASN A 33 -30.39 12.67 -5.40
CA ASN A 33 -29.53 13.85 -5.62
C ASN A 33 -28.86 14.29 -4.33
N GLN A 34 -29.50 14.05 -3.18
CA GLN A 34 -29.00 14.48 -1.89
C GLN A 34 -29.73 13.76 -0.73
N VAL A 35 -28.99 13.34 0.29
CA VAL A 35 -29.52 12.93 1.60
C VAL A 35 -29.11 14.01 2.60
N LEU A 36 -30.07 14.83 3.06
CA LEU A 36 -29.79 15.97 3.95
C LEU A 36 -29.74 15.58 5.43
N SER A 37 -30.47 14.55 5.82
CA SER A 37 -30.45 13.99 7.18
C SER A 37 -30.98 12.57 7.17
N GLY A 38 -30.58 11.76 8.17
CA GLY A 38 -30.95 10.35 8.31
C GLY A 38 -29.92 9.41 7.70
N ASP A 39 -30.17 8.11 7.84
CA ASP A 39 -29.27 7.03 7.42
C ASP A 39 -29.72 6.46 6.06
N VAL A 40 -28.74 6.02 5.26
CA VAL A 40 -28.98 5.14 4.11
C VAL A 40 -28.60 3.73 4.51
N VAL A 41 -29.61 2.87 4.72
CA VAL A 41 -29.40 1.48 5.08
C VAL A 41 -29.49 0.62 3.83
N VAL A 42 -28.38 -0.07 3.51
CA VAL A 42 -28.32 -1.10 2.46
C VAL A 42 -28.23 -2.46 3.14
N GLY A 43 -29.39 -3.13 3.28
CA GLY A 43 -29.53 -4.41 3.99
C GLY A 43 -29.55 -5.63 3.08
N GLU A 44 -29.76 -6.81 3.68
CA GLU A 44 -30.04 -8.09 3.02
C GLU A 44 -29.03 -8.51 1.94
N GLY A 45 -27.72 -8.28 2.19
CA GLY A 45 -26.67 -8.62 1.22
C GLY A 45 -26.56 -7.63 0.06
N GLY A 46 -27.10 -6.43 0.23
CA GLY A 46 -26.95 -5.34 -0.72
C GLY A 46 -25.55 -4.77 -0.80
N GLN A 47 -25.35 -3.86 -1.72
CA GLN A 47 -24.06 -3.20 -1.94
C GLN A 47 -24.24 -1.76 -2.42
N LEU A 48 -23.33 -0.89 -2.05
CA LEU A 48 -23.18 0.45 -2.62
C LEU A 48 -22.04 0.43 -3.63
N LYS A 49 -22.33 0.88 -4.86
CA LYS A 49 -21.34 0.98 -5.94
C LYS A 49 -21.30 2.39 -6.52
N VAL A 50 -20.10 2.90 -6.74
CA VAL A 50 -19.88 4.10 -7.54
C VAL A 50 -19.13 3.71 -8.82
N LYS A 51 -19.75 4.00 -9.97
CA LYS A 51 -19.17 3.68 -11.28
C LYS A 51 -18.93 4.94 -12.08
N ALA A 52 -17.82 4.98 -12.81
CA ALA A 52 -17.59 5.98 -13.85
C ALA A 52 -18.52 5.76 -15.05
N ALA A 53 -18.65 6.77 -15.91
CA ALA A 53 -19.37 6.65 -17.17
C ALA A 53 -18.78 5.57 -18.10
N THR A 54 -17.51 5.26 -17.96
CA THR A 54 -16.78 4.16 -18.66
C THR A 54 -17.17 2.78 -18.18
N GLY A 55 -18.00 2.65 -17.13
CA GLY A 55 -18.37 1.39 -16.50
C GLY A 55 -17.40 0.90 -15.42
N VAL A 56 -16.22 1.52 -15.27
CA VAL A 56 -15.26 1.18 -14.23
C VAL A 56 -15.87 1.47 -12.86
N GLU A 57 -15.82 0.47 -11.97
CA GLU A 57 -16.28 0.59 -10.60
C GLU A 57 -15.15 1.16 -9.73
N HIS A 58 -15.35 2.38 -9.20
CA HIS A 58 -14.35 3.05 -8.38
C HIS A 58 -14.46 2.76 -6.90
N PHE A 59 -15.69 2.50 -6.44
CA PHE A 59 -15.95 2.22 -5.03
C PHE A 59 -17.03 1.15 -4.91
N ARG A 60 -16.81 0.21 -4.00
CA ARG A 60 -17.80 -0.81 -3.61
C ARG A 60 -17.70 -1.06 -2.12
N VAL A 61 -18.82 -1.13 -1.44
CA VAL A 61 -18.97 -1.62 -0.08
C VAL A 61 -20.18 -2.52 0.01
N GLY A 62 -20.08 -3.59 0.81
CA GLY A 62 -21.09 -4.62 0.94
C GLY A 62 -20.69 -5.91 0.22
N HIS A 63 -21.63 -6.62 -0.39
CA HIS A 63 -21.37 -7.88 -1.08
C HIS A 63 -20.44 -7.69 -2.28
N LEU A 64 -19.28 -8.40 -2.30
CA LEU A 64 -18.24 -8.25 -3.32
C LEU A 64 -18.51 -9.02 -4.63
N GLY A 65 -19.57 -9.83 -4.68
CA GLY A 65 -19.90 -10.65 -5.83
C GLY A 65 -19.22 -12.02 -5.83
N THR A 66 -18.45 -12.32 -4.80
CA THR A 66 -17.80 -13.60 -4.56
C THR A 66 -18.46 -14.35 -3.42
N PHE A 67 -18.25 -15.65 -3.38
CA PHE A 67 -18.70 -16.53 -2.32
C PHE A 67 -17.47 -17.27 -1.76
N TYR A 68 -17.54 -17.60 -0.50
CA TYR A 68 -16.54 -18.44 0.15
C TYR A 68 -17.24 -19.58 0.89
N THR A 69 -16.50 -20.61 1.22
CA THR A 69 -16.96 -21.71 2.08
C THR A 69 -16.47 -21.44 3.49
N ASP A 70 -17.38 -21.36 4.45
CA ASP A 70 -17.05 -21.14 5.85
C ASP A 70 -16.49 -22.40 6.53
N GLU A 71 -16.11 -22.30 7.81
CA GLU A 71 -15.58 -23.40 8.60
C GLU A 71 -16.56 -24.58 8.74
N ASN A 72 -17.86 -24.35 8.53
CA ASN A 72 -18.89 -25.39 8.59
C ASN A 72 -19.16 -26.03 7.24
N GLY A 73 -18.47 -25.60 6.18
CA GLY A 73 -18.68 -26.06 4.82
C GLY A 73 -19.85 -25.39 4.11
N GLU A 74 -20.44 -24.34 4.68
CA GLU A 74 -21.54 -23.58 4.08
C GLU A 74 -21.01 -22.47 3.16
N THR A 75 -21.70 -22.25 2.02
CA THR A 75 -21.37 -21.18 1.10
C THR A 75 -21.94 -19.86 1.61
N ALA A 76 -21.09 -18.95 1.99
CA ALA A 76 -21.43 -17.61 2.43
C ALA A 76 -21.03 -16.55 1.39
N ARG A 77 -21.62 -15.36 1.50
CA ARG A 77 -21.31 -14.21 0.65
C ARG A 77 -20.15 -13.44 1.24
N GLU A 78 -19.19 -13.11 0.39
CA GLU A 78 -18.09 -12.23 0.79
C GLU A 78 -18.55 -10.78 0.83
N PHE A 79 -18.32 -10.14 1.97
CA PHE A 79 -18.55 -8.72 2.18
C PHE A 79 -17.21 -8.00 2.35
N GLY A 80 -17.18 -6.74 1.96
CA GLY A 80 -15.96 -5.96 2.14
C GLY A 80 -16.04 -4.57 1.51
N THR A 81 -14.89 -3.94 1.40
CA THR A 81 -14.73 -2.63 0.79
C THR A 81 -13.62 -2.68 -0.24
N ILE A 82 -13.87 -2.14 -1.42
CA ILE A 82 -12.87 -2.02 -2.49
C ILE A 82 -12.92 -0.61 -3.07
N ILE A 83 -11.77 0.04 -3.12
CA ILE A 83 -11.56 1.33 -3.83
C ILE A 83 -10.60 1.09 -4.97
N ARG A 84 -10.98 1.51 -6.18
CA ARG A 84 -10.20 1.34 -7.40
C ARG A 84 -9.76 2.66 -7.98
N ARG A 85 -8.63 2.62 -8.67
CA ARG A 85 -8.11 3.73 -9.47
C ARG A 85 -8.91 3.88 -10.76
N ARG A 86 -8.60 4.92 -11.51
CA ARG A 86 -9.25 5.23 -12.80
C ARG A 86 -9.10 4.11 -13.83
N ASP A 87 -8.00 3.37 -13.79
CA ASP A 87 -7.71 2.22 -14.65
C ASP A 87 -8.38 0.91 -14.19
N GLY A 88 -9.08 0.92 -13.06
CA GLY A 88 -9.73 -0.24 -12.48
C GLY A 88 -8.85 -1.05 -11.52
N SER A 89 -7.56 -0.73 -11.38
CA SER A 89 -6.68 -1.37 -10.41
C SER A 89 -7.11 -1.04 -8.97
N ILE A 90 -6.93 -1.98 -8.04
CA ILE A 90 -7.29 -1.80 -6.64
C ILE A 90 -6.28 -0.84 -5.99
N ALA A 91 -6.78 0.15 -5.25
CA ALA A 91 -5.97 1.07 -4.45
C ALA A 91 -6.05 0.75 -2.96
N LEU A 92 -7.24 0.39 -2.47
CA LEU A 92 -7.50 -0.01 -1.09
C LEU A 92 -8.52 -1.12 -1.07
N SER A 93 -8.33 -2.10 -0.20
CA SER A 93 -9.31 -3.16 0.02
C SER A 93 -9.39 -3.58 1.48
N ILE A 94 -10.57 -4.03 1.90
CA ILE A 94 -10.82 -4.76 3.14
C ILE A 94 -11.61 -5.99 2.73
N TRP A 95 -10.95 -7.13 2.60
CA TRP A 95 -11.57 -8.42 2.26
C TRP A 95 -10.57 -9.57 2.49
N ASN A 96 -11.04 -10.81 2.42
CA ASN A 96 -10.24 -12.01 2.71
C ASN A 96 -9.43 -12.56 1.52
N GLY A 97 -9.53 -11.97 0.33
CA GLY A 97 -8.77 -12.42 -0.85
C GLY A 97 -9.31 -13.69 -1.51
N GLN A 98 -10.57 -14.04 -1.30
CA GLN A 98 -11.23 -15.28 -1.79
C GLN A 98 -10.87 -16.55 -1.01
N ASP A 99 -10.12 -16.45 0.07
CA ASP A 99 -9.83 -17.58 0.94
C ASP A 99 -10.59 -17.42 2.26
N ALA A 100 -11.57 -18.29 2.46
CA ALA A 100 -12.47 -18.26 3.64
C ALA A 100 -11.72 -18.52 4.95
N THR A 101 -10.58 -19.18 4.90
CA THR A 101 -9.76 -19.45 6.08
C THR A 101 -8.99 -18.22 6.55
N ASN A 102 -8.89 -17.19 5.69
CA ASN A 102 -8.23 -15.95 6.04
C ASN A 102 -9.23 -14.92 6.56
N PRO A 103 -8.94 -14.22 7.66
CA PRO A 103 -9.71 -13.08 8.10
C PRO A 103 -9.67 -11.97 7.06
N GLN A 104 -10.64 -11.06 7.12
CA GLN A 104 -10.61 -9.84 6.31
C GLN A 104 -9.42 -8.99 6.71
N VAL A 105 -8.67 -8.52 5.72
CA VAL A 105 -7.44 -7.74 5.90
C VAL A 105 -7.56 -6.43 5.14
N MET A 106 -7.18 -5.35 5.80
CA MET A 106 -7.00 -4.06 5.14
C MET A 106 -5.67 -4.06 4.38
N ARG A 107 -5.73 -3.66 3.11
CA ARG A 107 -4.56 -3.52 2.23
C ARG A 107 -4.60 -2.20 1.49
N ILE A 108 -3.45 -1.55 1.38
CA ILE A 108 -3.21 -0.43 0.45
C ILE A 108 -2.21 -0.94 -0.60
N ILE A 109 -2.56 -0.78 -1.86
CA ILE A 109 -1.85 -1.37 -3.00
C ILE A 109 -1.38 -0.24 -3.91
N ASP A 110 -0.14 -0.31 -4.43
CA ASP A 110 0.39 0.67 -5.38
C ASP A 110 -0.19 0.51 -6.80
N ALA A 111 0.20 1.38 -7.73
CA ALA A 111 -0.27 1.33 -9.12
C ALA A 111 0.27 0.13 -9.92
N LYS A 112 1.29 -0.56 -9.41
CA LYS A 112 1.89 -1.77 -10.01
C LYS A 112 1.31 -3.06 -9.44
N GLY A 113 0.43 -2.96 -8.41
CA GLY A 113 -0.17 -4.10 -7.75
C GLY A 113 0.59 -4.57 -6.50
N ASN A 114 1.63 -3.85 -6.05
CA ASN A 114 2.36 -4.19 -4.85
C ASN A 114 1.61 -3.73 -3.60
N GLU A 115 1.58 -4.57 -2.58
CA GLU A 115 1.01 -4.27 -1.28
C GLU A 115 2.00 -3.42 -0.47
N ILE A 116 1.67 -2.14 -0.24
CA ILE A 116 2.52 -1.19 0.45
C ILE A 116 2.19 -1.04 1.94
N ILE A 117 0.95 -1.31 2.33
CA ILE A 117 0.50 -1.40 3.72
C ILE A 117 -0.52 -2.53 3.82
N ALA A 118 -0.36 -3.42 4.77
CA ALA A 118 -1.35 -4.44 5.13
C ALA A 118 -1.29 -4.77 6.62
N GLU A 119 -2.39 -5.33 7.12
CA GLU A 119 -2.45 -5.91 8.45
C GLU A 119 -1.75 -7.27 8.48
N ASN A 120 -1.02 -7.54 9.57
CA ASN A 120 -0.50 -8.86 9.85
C ASN A 120 -1.60 -9.71 10.52
N ILE A 121 -2.03 -10.77 9.84
CA ILE A 121 -3.13 -11.62 10.27
C ILE A 121 -2.76 -12.44 11.51
N GLU A 122 -1.50 -12.91 11.59
CA GLU A 122 -1.08 -13.87 12.62
C GLU A 122 -0.79 -13.19 13.95
N GLN A 123 -0.14 -12.02 13.90
CA GLN A 123 0.41 -11.37 15.10
C GLN A 123 -0.22 -10.00 15.39
N GLY A 124 -1.00 -9.47 14.45
CA GLY A 124 -1.48 -8.09 14.49
C GLY A 124 -0.41 -7.08 14.09
N GLY A 125 -0.80 -5.82 13.93
CA GLY A 125 0.08 -4.75 13.47
C GLY A 125 0.27 -4.73 11.97
N LEU A 126 1.39 -4.17 11.50
CA LEU A 126 1.71 -4.09 10.07
C LEU A 126 2.39 -5.36 9.57
N HIS A 127 2.00 -5.82 8.38
CA HIS A 127 2.59 -7.00 7.74
C HIS A 127 4.07 -6.77 7.40
N ARG A 128 4.44 -5.58 6.95
CA ARG A 128 5.83 -5.22 6.63
C ARG A 128 6.33 -4.13 7.56
N PRO A 129 7.52 -4.27 8.15
CA PRO A 129 8.11 -3.22 8.97
C PRO A 129 8.51 -2.03 8.09
N HIS A 130 8.07 -0.84 8.45
CA HIS A 130 8.53 0.39 7.83
C HIS A 130 9.76 0.92 8.57
N GLY A 131 10.92 0.83 7.91
CA GLY A 131 12.16 1.44 8.34
C GLY A 131 13.03 0.57 9.24
N ALA A 132 14.13 0.06 8.69
CA ALA A 132 15.23 -0.48 9.46
C ALA A 132 16.07 0.68 10.03
N GLN A 133 16.32 0.67 11.35
CA GLN A 133 17.31 1.56 11.95
C GLN A 133 18.60 0.78 12.14
N ALA A 134 19.69 1.30 11.58
CA ALA A 134 21.02 0.77 11.89
C ALA A 134 21.47 1.27 13.27
N TRP A 135 21.92 0.36 14.11
CA TRP A 135 22.58 0.69 15.37
C TRP A 135 24.08 0.88 15.11
N PHE A 136 24.62 1.98 15.58
CA PHE A 136 26.05 2.26 15.44
C PHE A 136 26.64 2.74 16.76
N ASP A 137 27.93 2.47 16.99
CA ASP A 137 28.65 3.00 18.12
C ASP A 137 29.05 4.47 17.85
N ILE A 138 28.85 5.35 18.83
CA ILE A 138 29.20 6.76 18.72
C ILE A 138 30.74 6.99 18.78
N GLN A 139 31.49 5.96 19.17
CA GLN A 139 32.93 6.04 19.29
C GLN A 139 33.64 5.51 18.03
N PRO A 140 34.24 6.36 17.19
CA PRO A 140 34.89 5.92 15.95
C PRO A 140 35.93 4.81 16.11
N GLY A 141 36.64 4.77 17.22
CA GLY A 141 37.62 3.73 17.48
C GLY A 141 37.07 2.31 17.65
N ARG A 142 35.74 2.16 17.73
CA ARG A 142 35.03 0.86 17.78
C ARG A 142 34.38 0.49 16.45
N TRP A 143 34.42 1.38 15.46
CA TRP A 143 33.89 1.07 14.15
C TRP A 143 34.76 0.04 13.44
N PRO A 144 34.22 -0.73 12.49
CA PRO A 144 35.01 -1.53 11.59
C PRO A 144 36.07 -0.67 10.88
N LYS A 145 37.23 -1.22 10.66
CA LYS A 145 38.35 -0.50 10.03
C LYS A 145 39.04 -1.34 8.97
N THR A 146 39.69 -0.66 8.06
CA THR A 146 40.69 -1.26 7.16
C THR A 146 42.03 -0.49 7.19
N GLU A 147 43.09 -1.21 6.97
CA GLU A 147 44.48 -0.67 6.73
C GLU A 147 44.91 -0.96 5.28
N SER A 148 44.03 -1.51 4.46
CA SER A 148 44.26 -1.94 3.08
C SER A 148 44.25 -0.76 2.11
N TRP A 149 45.08 -0.82 1.08
CA TRP A 149 45.03 0.05 -0.09
C TRP A 149 43.99 -0.41 -1.13
N SER A 150 43.50 -1.64 -0.98
CA SER A 150 42.41 -2.17 -1.77
C SER A 150 41.07 -1.99 -1.06
N TRP A 151 39.98 -1.96 -1.81
CA TRP A 151 38.63 -1.88 -1.26
C TRP A 151 38.31 -3.10 -0.40
N GLU A 152 37.86 -2.88 0.81
CA GLU A 152 37.42 -3.90 1.76
C GLU A 152 36.02 -3.53 2.26
N THR A 153 35.11 -4.51 2.33
CA THR A 153 33.79 -4.34 2.92
C THR A 153 33.92 -4.27 4.44
N LEU A 154 33.57 -3.13 5.01
CA LEU A 154 33.56 -2.92 6.44
C LEU A 154 32.23 -3.29 7.09
N GLN A 155 31.14 -2.95 6.42
CA GLN A 155 29.79 -3.31 6.85
C GLN A 155 28.93 -3.68 5.66
N GLU A 156 27.98 -4.56 5.92
CA GLU A 156 26.94 -4.95 4.97
C GLU A 156 25.58 -4.93 5.68
N ALA A 157 24.60 -4.32 5.05
CA ALA A 157 23.22 -4.33 5.48
C ALA A 157 22.38 -5.01 4.40
N HIS A 158 21.49 -5.90 4.81
CA HIS A 158 20.48 -6.47 3.92
C HIS A 158 19.14 -5.77 4.20
N ILE A 159 18.58 -5.16 3.17
CA ILE A 159 17.31 -4.43 3.27
C ILE A 159 16.29 -5.02 2.31
N GLU A 160 15.06 -5.15 2.76
CA GLU A 160 13.93 -5.45 1.88
C GLU A 160 13.51 -4.17 1.16
N THR A 161 13.41 -4.23 -0.16
CA THR A 161 13.14 -3.06 -1.00
C THR A 161 11.66 -2.75 -1.07
N GLU A 162 11.20 -1.78 -0.28
CA GLU A 162 9.82 -1.26 -0.33
C GLU A 162 9.69 -0.04 -1.25
N HIS A 163 10.81 0.62 -1.55
CA HIS A 163 10.89 1.82 -2.38
C HIS A 163 12.08 1.75 -3.32
N GLY A 164 12.00 2.43 -4.46
CA GLY A 164 13.04 2.43 -5.49
C GLY A 164 14.33 3.18 -5.11
N LYS A 165 14.39 3.78 -3.93
CA LYS A 165 15.55 4.52 -3.42
C LYS A 165 15.86 4.11 -1.99
N VAL A 166 17.12 4.31 -1.59
CA VAL A 166 17.60 4.10 -0.22
C VAL A 166 18.26 5.38 0.29
N ARG A 167 17.88 5.80 1.50
CA ARG A 167 18.54 6.86 2.24
C ARG A 167 19.67 6.27 3.07
N ILE A 168 20.87 6.79 2.90
CA ILE A 168 22.07 6.30 3.57
C ILE A 168 22.72 7.46 4.31
N PHE A 169 22.98 7.23 5.60
CA PHE A 169 23.87 8.04 6.40
C PHE A 169 25.00 7.15 6.91
N ALA A 170 26.24 7.42 6.47
CA ALA A 170 27.45 6.71 6.90
C ALA A 170 28.54 7.72 7.25
N GLN A 171 29.31 7.40 8.25
CA GLN A 171 30.40 8.24 8.75
C GLN A 171 31.75 7.58 8.54
N LYS A 172 32.77 8.42 8.35
CA LYS A 172 34.19 8.03 8.23
C LYS A 172 35.01 8.69 9.33
N ALA A 173 36.02 7.97 9.82
CA ALA A 173 37.08 8.48 10.62
C ALA A 173 38.41 7.94 10.10
N THR A 174 39.48 8.73 10.23
CA THR A 174 40.85 8.34 9.84
C THR A 174 41.86 8.85 10.84
N VAL A 175 42.99 8.15 10.93
CA VAL A 175 44.21 8.66 11.52
C VAL A 175 45.15 9.01 10.38
N GLY A 176 45.61 10.27 10.32
CA GLY A 176 46.29 10.83 9.16
C GLY A 176 45.32 11.36 8.09
N SER A 177 45.86 11.88 6.99
CA SER A 177 45.10 12.43 5.89
C SER A 177 44.86 11.37 4.80
N GLY A 178 43.65 11.31 4.27
CA GLY A 178 43.27 10.40 3.19
C GLY A 178 42.16 9.43 3.61
N GLY A 179 42.10 8.30 2.93
CA GLY A 179 41.05 7.31 3.09
C GLY A 179 39.79 7.65 2.26
N GLU A 180 39.26 6.68 1.57
CA GLU A 180 38.05 6.79 0.75
C GLU A 180 37.01 5.77 1.17
N LEU A 181 35.74 6.13 1.05
CA LEU A 181 34.58 5.26 1.15
C LEU A 181 33.98 5.00 -0.20
N ARG A 182 33.39 3.80 -0.37
CA ARG A 182 32.60 3.41 -1.50
C ARG A 182 31.31 2.76 -1.03
N LEU A 183 30.21 3.16 -1.65
CA LEU A 183 28.91 2.54 -1.49
C LEU A 183 28.65 1.58 -2.64
N VAL A 184 28.31 0.34 -2.32
CA VAL A 184 27.98 -0.70 -3.29
C VAL A 184 26.60 -1.24 -2.97
N ILE A 185 25.72 -1.34 -3.96
CA ILE A 185 24.39 -1.91 -3.85
C ILE A 185 24.25 -2.99 -4.94
N ASN A 186 23.92 -4.23 -4.55
CA ASN A 186 23.84 -5.38 -5.45
C ASN A 186 25.08 -5.49 -6.35
N ASP A 187 26.27 -5.45 -5.75
CA ASP A 187 27.57 -5.53 -6.42
C ASP A 187 27.87 -4.39 -7.41
N GLN A 188 27.01 -3.37 -7.47
CA GLN A 188 27.22 -2.17 -8.28
C GLN A 188 27.74 -1.01 -7.43
N GLU A 189 28.83 -0.39 -7.87
CA GLU A 189 29.33 0.84 -7.26
C GLU A 189 28.35 1.99 -7.53
N ILE A 190 27.81 2.60 -6.46
CA ILE A 190 26.84 3.68 -6.52
C ILE A 190 27.47 5.04 -6.31
N ALA A 191 28.38 5.14 -5.33
CA ALA A 191 29.01 6.39 -4.97
C ALA A 191 30.38 6.16 -4.33
N LYS A 192 31.25 7.18 -4.42
CA LYS A 192 32.50 7.31 -3.68
C LYS A 192 32.54 8.63 -2.93
N SER A 193 33.24 8.65 -1.79
CA SER A 193 33.41 9.85 -1.00
C SER A 193 34.74 9.77 -0.23
N ASP A 194 35.41 10.90 -0.13
CA ASP A 194 36.55 11.09 0.79
C ASP A 194 36.10 11.50 2.21
N GLY A 195 34.80 11.70 2.40
CA GLY A 195 34.10 11.97 3.66
C GLY A 195 33.17 10.82 4.06
N GLY A 196 32.00 11.17 4.57
CA GLY A 196 30.86 10.26 4.78
C GLY A 196 29.89 10.29 3.63
N PHE A 197 28.79 9.56 3.81
CA PHE A 197 27.59 9.65 2.95
C PHE A 197 26.45 10.21 3.77
N ASP A 198 25.67 11.11 3.19
CA ASP A 198 24.40 11.59 3.76
C ASP A 198 23.46 11.97 2.61
N ASP A 199 23.02 10.97 1.84
CA ASP A 199 22.23 11.19 0.64
C ASP A 199 21.28 10.04 0.35
N THR A 200 20.44 10.21 -0.68
CA THR A 200 19.49 9.23 -1.17
C THR A 200 19.95 8.71 -2.53
N TYR A 201 20.01 7.40 -2.67
CA TYR A 201 20.52 6.71 -3.86
C TYR A 201 19.44 5.84 -4.47
N ALA A 202 19.41 5.76 -5.81
CA ALA A 202 18.56 4.81 -6.50
C ALA A 202 19.06 3.38 -6.28
N ILE A 203 18.14 2.44 -6.08
CA ILE A 203 18.46 1.01 -5.99
C ILE A 203 18.56 0.46 -7.43
N PRO A 204 19.73 -0.04 -7.85
CA PRO A 204 19.86 -0.64 -9.16
C PRO A 204 18.95 -1.85 -9.34
N ASN A 205 18.29 -1.95 -10.50
CA ASN A 205 17.39 -3.06 -10.82
C ASN A 205 16.33 -3.29 -9.74
N PHE A 206 15.74 -2.19 -9.25
CA PHE A 206 14.74 -2.23 -8.18
C PHE A 206 13.62 -3.22 -8.49
N GLU A 207 13.40 -4.14 -7.58
CA GLU A 207 12.27 -5.06 -7.54
C GLU A 207 11.62 -4.97 -6.15
N PHE A 208 10.30 -4.76 -6.11
CA PHE A 208 9.58 -4.61 -4.84
C PHE A 208 9.64 -5.90 -4.02
N GLY A 209 10.00 -5.78 -2.74
CA GLY A 209 10.11 -6.91 -1.82
C GLY A 209 11.37 -7.77 -2.01
N ALA A 210 12.28 -7.41 -2.93
CA ALA A 210 13.55 -8.09 -3.06
C ALA A 210 14.48 -7.77 -1.89
N LEU A 211 15.32 -8.74 -1.50
CA LEU A 211 16.38 -8.50 -0.53
C LEU A 211 17.62 -7.97 -1.24
N VAL A 212 18.09 -6.80 -0.82
CA VAL A 212 19.19 -6.07 -1.45
C VAL A 212 20.35 -5.92 -0.45
N ALA A 213 21.57 -6.28 -0.88
CA ALA A 213 22.78 -6.05 -0.12
C ALA A 213 23.28 -4.62 -0.34
N VAL A 214 23.50 -3.88 0.75
CA VAL A 214 24.09 -2.55 0.77
C VAL A 214 25.42 -2.63 1.52
N GLN A 215 26.55 -2.43 0.83
CA GLN A 215 27.87 -2.55 1.39
C GLN A 215 28.54 -1.19 1.53
N LEU A 216 29.11 -0.95 2.70
CA LEU A 216 30.03 0.15 2.97
C LEU A 216 31.46 -0.37 2.87
N GLN A 217 32.16 0.04 1.84
CA GLN A 217 33.53 -0.34 1.60
C GLN A 217 34.45 0.84 1.83
N ALA A 218 35.68 0.54 2.27
CA ALA A 218 36.71 1.55 2.50
C ALA A 218 38.07 1.09 1.98
N ARG A 219 38.96 2.05 1.73
CA ARG A 219 40.40 1.82 1.48
C ARG A 219 41.23 2.96 2.02
N ARG A 220 42.47 2.69 2.26
CA ARG A 220 43.46 3.73 2.53
C ARG A 220 43.81 4.51 1.27
N THR A 221 44.06 5.80 1.43
CA THR A 221 44.69 6.66 0.42
C THR A 221 45.57 7.67 1.15
N GLY A 222 46.53 8.27 0.44
CA GLY A 222 47.38 9.28 1.02
C GLY A 222 48.17 8.78 2.24
N ALA A 223 48.18 9.57 3.32
CA ALA A 223 48.89 9.26 4.57
C ALA A 223 48.01 8.64 5.66
N ALA A 224 46.83 8.16 5.33
CA ALA A 224 45.96 7.49 6.29
C ALA A 224 46.60 6.17 6.77
N GLU A 225 46.68 5.96 8.09
CA GLU A 225 47.15 4.70 8.68
C GLU A 225 46.08 3.64 8.66
N ALA A 226 44.83 4.07 8.97
CA ALA A 226 43.62 3.24 8.89
C ALA A 226 42.40 4.09 8.57
N VAL A 227 41.37 3.45 8.08
CA VAL A 227 40.05 4.05 7.79
C VAL A 227 38.99 3.29 8.55
N TRP A 228 38.26 3.97 9.40
CA TRP A 228 37.09 3.47 10.11
C TRP A 228 35.84 4.00 9.43
N ALA A 229 34.84 3.18 9.29
CA ALA A 229 33.54 3.63 8.79
C ALA A 229 32.39 2.81 9.36
N THR A 230 31.19 3.43 9.43
CA THR A 230 30.00 2.77 9.89
C THR A 230 28.75 3.35 9.22
N PHE A 231 27.77 2.49 8.97
CA PHE A 231 26.41 2.94 8.69
C PHE A 231 25.76 3.48 9.97
N CYS A 232 25.25 4.70 9.90
CA CYS A 232 24.44 5.30 10.95
C CYS A 232 22.95 5.11 10.66
N ARG A 233 22.58 5.07 9.38
CA ARG A 233 21.20 4.85 8.92
C ARG A 233 21.20 4.26 7.51
N VAL A 234 20.38 3.24 7.33
CA VAL A 234 20.07 2.65 6.01
C VAL A 234 18.59 2.30 6.01
N HIS A 235 17.80 2.93 5.13
CA HIS A 235 16.37 2.61 4.98
C HIS A 235 15.86 3.02 3.61
N CYS A 236 14.83 2.32 3.12
CA CYS A 236 14.18 2.67 1.87
C CYS A 236 13.38 3.96 2.00
N VAL A 237 13.31 4.74 0.90
CA VAL A 237 12.54 5.99 0.80
C VAL A 237 11.86 6.09 -0.56
N GLY A 238 10.66 6.68 -0.59
CA GLY A 238 9.87 6.92 -1.80
C GLY A 238 10.19 8.23 -2.50
#